data_0e918412e8dbc18ec8456a4f9d73d6a1
#
_entry.id   0e918412e8dbc18ec8456a4f9d73d6a1
#
_cell.length_a   1.000
_cell.length_b   1.000
_cell.length_c   1.000
_cell.angle_alpha   90.00
_cell.angle_beta   90.00
_cell.angle_gamma   90.00
#
_symmetry.space_group_name_H-M   'P 1'
#
loop_
_entity.id
_entity.type
_entity.pdbx_description
1 polymer ?
#
loop_
_entity_poly.entity_id
_entity_poly.type
_entity_poly.pdbx_seq_one_letter_code
_entity_poly.pdbx_strand_id
1 'polypeptide(L)'
;MKISYSHAIHYYNISCEQEEKIKILKKKFTPKDMKPFAGGEKVLKFADKNVIMTHKHKAGVMEILKYYGWDKYFVDMVTIDDGFPRKPNSLAYDHLHRKYNIDLAIGDRELDLLPAKELGISTCMFQGICDVADYSLAHYSEFFKVVVDREVSL
;
A
#
# COMPACT_ATOMS: atom_id res chain seq x y z
N MET A 1 6.95 14.72 -4.80
CA MET A 1 7.69 13.64 -4.08
C MET A 1 6.98 13.33 -2.77
N LYS A 2 6.57 12.09 -2.57
CA LYS A 2 5.96 11.65 -1.29
C LYS A 2 7.08 11.20 -0.35
N ILE A 3 7.34 11.95 0.72
CA ILE A 3 8.39 11.67 1.70
C ILE A 3 7.84 10.99 2.96
N SER A 4 8.68 10.29 3.71
CA SER A 4 8.27 9.69 4.99
C SER A 4 7.99 10.76 6.04
N TYR A 5 7.21 10.42 7.08
CA TYR A 5 6.91 11.36 8.17
C TYR A 5 8.18 11.89 8.87
N SER A 6 9.11 11.00 9.22
CA SER A 6 10.37 11.39 9.83
C SER A 6 11.22 12.29 8.91
N HIS A 7 11.23 12.02 7.61
CA HIS A 7 11.90 12.87 6.64
C HIS A 7 11.22 14.25 6.52
N ALA A 8 9.87 14.28 6.54
CA ALA A 8 9.13 15.54 6.51
C ALA A 8 9.43 16.41 7.74
N ILE A 9 9.51 15.84 8.94
CA ILE A 9 9.86 16.55 10.17
C ILE A 9 11.21 17.27 10.00
N HIS A 10 12.23 16.58 9.51
CA HIS A 10 13.54 17.19 9.28
C HIS A 10 13.53 18.19 8.12
N TYR A 11 12.95 17.82 6.97
CA TYR A 11 12.95 18.65 5.76
C TYR A 11 12.25 20.00 5.94
N TYR A 12 11.14 20.01 6.69
CA TYR A 12 10.37 21.23 6.98
C TYR A 12 10.73 21.87 8.31
N ASN A 13 11.78 21.40 9.00
CA ASN A 13 12.21 21.91 10.30
C ASN A 13 11.03 21.99 11.31
N ILE A 14 10.20 20.97 11.36
CA ILE A 14 9.05 20.91 12.25
C ILE A 14 9.51 20.91 13.70
N SER A 15 9.05 21.88 14.51
CA SER A 15 9.40 21.96 15.91
C SER A 15 8.71 20.85 16.74
N CYS A 16 9.24 20.53 17.92
CA CYS A 16 8.63 19.54 18.83
C CYS A 16 7.18 19.89 19.16
N GLU A 17 6.86 21.18 19.34
CA GLU A 17 5.49 21.64 19.61
C GLU A 17 4.57 21.39 18.40
N GLN A 18 5.04 21.66 17.19
CA GLN A 18 4.30 21.39 15.97
C GLN A 18 4.13 19.89 15.74
N GLU A 19 5.15 19.08 16.05
CA GLU A 19 5.07 17.63 15.97
C GLU A 19 4.00 17.06 16.92
N GLU A 20 3.93 17.55 18.18
CA GLU A 20 2.89 17.17 19.12
C GLU A 20 1.49 17.57 18.62
N LYS A 21 1.32 18.77 18.06
CA LYS A 21 0.05 19.18 17.44
C LYS A 21 -0.35 18.25 16.29
N ILE A 22 0.61 17.83 15.44
CA ILE A 22 0.37 16.86 14.36
C ILE A 22 -0.06 15.50 14.93
N LYS A 23 0.59 15.02 16.00
CA LYS A 23 0.22 13.76 16.65
C LYS A 23 -1.20 13.80 17.22
N ILE A 24 -1.56 14.92 17.86
CA ILE A 24 -2.93 15.14 18.40
C ILE A 24 -3.96 15.14 17.26
N LEU A 25 -3.67 15.85 16.15
CA LEU A 25 -4.55 15.89 15.00
C LEU A 25 -4.71 14.50 14.36
N LYS A 26 -3.62 13.74 14.24
CA LYS A 26 -3.68 12.36 13.73
C LYS A 26 -4.60 11.45 14.55
N LYS A 27 -4.66 11.63 15.88
CA LYS A 27 -5.56 10.86 16.75
C LYS A 27 -7.04 11.17 16.52
N LYS A 28 -7.37 12.29 15.87
CA LYS A 28 -8.76 12.67 15.55
C LYS A 28 -9.28 12.00 14.27
N PHE A 29 -8.37 11.47 13.42
CA PHE A 29 -8.78 10.72 12.24
C PHE A 29 -9.41 9.41 12.64
N THR A 30 -10.60 9.18 12.11
CA THR A 30 -11.36 7.94 12.30
C THR A 30 -11.42 7.16 11.00
N PRO A 31 -11.79 5.88 11.00
CA PRO A 31 -11.93 5.10 9.78
C PRO A 31 -12.83 5.73 8.72
N LYS A 32 -13.90 6.45 9.12
CA LYS A 32 -14.80 7.14 8.18
C LYS A 32 -14.12 8.23 7.35
N ASP A 33 -12.99 8.77 7.83
CA ASP A 33 -12.22 9.80 7.14
C ASP A 33 -11.28 9.20 6.09
N MET A 34 -11.11 7.86 6.09
CA MET A 34 -10.24 7.10 5.21
C MET A 34 -11.06 6.29 4.21
N LYS A 35 -11.89 6.97 3.42
CA LYS A 35 -12.78 6.30 2.46
C LYS A 35 -12.00 5.47 1.44
N PRO A 36 -12.46 4.25 1.15
CA PRO A 36 -11.92 3.43 0.07
C PRO A 36 -12.04 4.13 -1.28
N PHE A 37 -11.07 3.90 -2.14
CA PHE A 37 -11.14 4.37 -3.52
C PHE A 37 -12.21 3.63 -4.31
N ALA A 38 -12.97 4.36 -5.11
CA ALA A 38 -13.97 3.79 -6.01
C ALA A 38 -13.34 2.75 -6.94
N GLY A 39 -13.99 1.60 -7.09
CA GLY A 39 -13.49 0.47 -7.90
C GLY A 39 -12.52 -0.46 -7.17
N GLY A 40 -11.92 -0.06 -6.06
CA GLY A 40 -10.96 -0.89 -5.31
C GLY A 40 -11.54 -2.23 -4.85
N GLU A 41 -12.79 -2.25 -4.39
CA GLU A 41 -13.43 -3.50 -3.96
C GLU A 41 -13.57 -4.52 -5.10
N LYS A 42 -13.78 -4.07 -6.34
CA LYS A 42 -13.84 -4.98 -7.49
C LYS A 42 -12.48 -5.65 -7.76
N VAL A 43 -11.40 -4.91 -7.59
CA VAL A 43 -10.04 -5.44 -7.72
C VAL A 43 -9.75 -6.46 -6.62
N LEU A 44 -10.12 -6.16 -5.36
CA LEU A 44 -9.97 -7.10 -4.24
C LEU A 44 -10.77 -8.40 -4.44
N LYS A 45 -11.96 -8.31 -5.03
CA LYS A 45 -12.80 -9.48 -5.33
C LYS A 45 -12.30 -10.30 -6.53
N PHE A 46 -11.54 -9.69 -7.42
CA PHE A 46 -10.99 -10.36 -8.60
C PHE A 46 -9.80 -11.26 -8.26
N ALA A 47 -8.94 -10.82 -7.35
CA ALA A 47 -7.77 -11.57 -6.94
C ALA A 47 -8.16 -12.75 -6.04
N ASP A 48 -7.55 -13.90 -6.25
CA ASP A 48 -7.75 -15.09 -5.41
C ASP A 48 -7.28 -14.86 -3.97
N LYS A 49 -6.20 -14.08 -3.80
CA LYS A 49 -5.61 -13.74 -2.50
C LYS A 49 -5.12 -12.31 -2.51
N ASN A 50 -5.48 -11.58 -1.47
CA ASN A 50 -4.93 -10.26 -1.23
C ASN A 50 -4.14 -10.26 0.07
N VAL A 51 -3.01 -9.56 0.07
CA VAL A 51 -2.17 -9.33 1.25
C VAL A 51 -1.85 -7.85 1.39
N ILE A 52 -1.53 -7.42 2.60
CA ILE A 52 -1.13 -6.05 2.87
C ILE A 52 0.32 -6.02 3.37
N MET A 53 1.12 -5.10 2.81
CA MET A 53 2.40 -4.69 3.39
C MET A 53 2.36 -3.20 3.73
N THR A 54 2.45 -2.87 5.02
CA THR A 54 2.31 -1.50 5.49
C THR A 54 3.23 -1.20 6.69
N HIS A 55 3.59 0.08 6.86
CA HIS A 55 4.27 0.57 8.07
C HIS A 55 3.30 1.18 9.10
N LYS A 56 2.01 0.91 8.98
CA LYS A 56 1.03 1.20 10.04
C LYS A 56 1.01 0.06 11.06
N HIS A 57 0.54 0.36 12.26
CA HIS A 57 0.26 -0.67 13.27
C HIS A 57 -0.94 -1.52 12.87
N LYS A 58 -0.87 -2.81 13.14
CA LYS A 58 -1.90 -3.80 12.80
C LYS A 58 -3.29 -3.41 13.30
N ALA A 59 -3.36 -2.94 14.55
CA ALA A 59 -4.62 -2.50 15.15
C ALA A 59 -5.32 -1.41 14.32
N GLY A 60 -4.58 -0.39 13.88
CA GLY A 60 -5.14 0.70 13.06
C GLY A 60 -5.54 0.26 11.66
N VAL A 61 -4.81 -0.69 11.05
CA VAL A 61 -5.19 -1.27 9.77
C VAL A 61 -6.49 -2.06 9.90
N MET A 62 -6.58 -2.94 10.91
CA MET A 62 -7.76 -3.76 11.16
C MET A 62 -9.00 -2.94 11.50
N GLU A 63 -8.84 -1.83 12.23
CA GLU A 63 -9.94 -0.91 12.52
C GLU A 63 -10.56 -0.35 11.23
N ILE A 64 -9.72 0.11 10.29
CA ILE A 64 -10.17 0.64 8.99
C ILE A 64 -10.85 -0.46 8.16
N LEU A 65 -10.20 -1.62 8.04
CA LEU A 65 -10.72 -2.74 7.24
C LEU A 65 -12.08 -3.22 7.76
N LYS A 66 -12.22 -3.40 9.07
CA LYS A 66 -13.48 -3.82 9.70
C LYS A 66 -14.59 -2.79 9.54
N TYR A 67 -14.26 -1.49 9.65
CA TYR A 67 -15.23 -0.42 9.47
C TYR A 67 -15.90 -0.47 8.09
N TYR A 68 -15.16 -0.84 7.04
CA TYR A 68 -15.67 -0.98 5.67
C TYR A 68 -16.07 -2.42 5.30
N GLY A 69 -15.91 -3.38 6.20
CA GLY A 69 -16.17 -4.81 5.93
C GLY A 69 -15.20 -5.42 4.91
N TRP A 70 -13.98 -4.88 4.83
CA TRP A 70 -12.95 -5.29 3.86
C TRP A 70 -11.92 -6.26 4.45
N ASP A 71 -11.93 -6.50 5.75
CA ASP A 71 -11.08 -7.47 6.43
C ASP A 71 -11.15 -8.87 5.82
N LYS A 72 -12.32 -9.27 5.35
CA LYS A 72 -12.59 -10.55 4.68
C LYS A 72 -11.86 -10.76 3.34
N TYR A 73 -11.37 -9.68 2.71
CA TYR A 73 -10.66 -9.78 1.42
C TYR A 73 -9.18 -10.08 1.58
N PHE A 74 -8.61 -9.95 2.77
CA PHE A 74 -7.20 -10.10 3.01
C PHE A 74 -6.90 -11.40 3.78
N VAL A 75 -6.01 -12.21 3.22
CA VAL A 75 -5.59 -13.49 3.84
C VAL A 75 -4.43 -13.32 4.81
N ASP A 76 -3.63 -12.24 4.65
CA ASP A 76 -2.49 -11.94 5.53
C ASP A 76 -2.09 -10.47 5.45
N MET A 77 -1.29 -10.01 6.40
CA MET A 77 -0.67 -8.70 6.38
C MET A 77 0.67 -8.68 7.11
N VAL A 78 1.60 -7.91 6.59
CA VAL A 78 2.82 -7.49 7.28
C VAL A 78 2.70 -6.02 7.64
N THR A 79 2.90 -5.72 8.91
CA THR A 79 2.76 -4.39 9.52
C THR A 79 4.06 -3.97 10.18
N ILE A 80 4.13 -2.78 10.74
CA ILE A 80 5.31 -2.36 11.51
C ILE A 80 5.54 -3.24 12.75
N ASP A 81 4.49 -3.87 13.27
CA ASP A 81 4.54 -4.70 14.48
C ASP A 81 5.27 -6.04 14.26
N ASP A 82 5.42 -6.46 12.98
CA ASP A 82 6.09 -7.72 12.61
C ASP A 82 7.62 -7.60 12.54
N GLY A 83 8.19 -6.40 12.77
CA GLY A 83 9.62 -6.18 12.94
C GLY A 83 10.47 -6.28 11.65
N PHE A 84 9.86 -6.35 10.47
CA PHE A 84 10.61 -6.32 9.21
C PHE A 84 11.26 -4.95 8.98
N PRO A 85 12.42 -4.92 8.28
CA PRO A 85 13.03 -3.67 7.84
C PRO A 85 12.06 -2.82 7.01
N ARG A 86 12.24 -1.49 7.09
CA ARG A 86 11.40 -0.56 6.32
C ARG A 86 11.66 -0.64 4.83
N LYS A 87 10.64 -0.37 4.02
CA LYS A 87 10.75 -0.13 2.57
C LYS A 87 11.85 0.91 2.29
N PRO A 88 12.70 0.71 1.27
CA PRO A 88 12.55 -0.24 0.16
C PRO A 88 13.12 -1.65 0.41
N ASN A 89 13.40 -2.09 1.64
CA ASN A 89 13.88 -3.44 1.91
C ASN A 89 12.84 -4.49 1.48
N SER A 90 13.28 -5.54 0.77
CA SER A 90 12.41 -6.55 0.16
C SER A 90 11.99 -7.70 1.09
N LEU A 91 12.55 -7.84 2.29
CA LEU A 91 12.30 -9.00 3.16
C LEU A 91 10.82 -9.22 3.50
N ALA A 92 10.06 -8.15 3.76
CA ALA A 92 8.63 -8.25 4.05
C ALA A 92 7.83 -8.72 2.82
N TYR A 93 8.23 -8.27 1.63
CA TYR A 93 7.63 -8.69 0.36
C TYR A 93 7.99 -10.14 0.02
N ASP A 94 9.25 -10.53 0.21
CA ASP A 94 9.73 -11.91 0.02
C ASP A 94 8.97 -12.89 0.93
N HIS A 95 8.78 -12.52 2.21
CA HIS A 95 7.98 -13.31 3.15
C HIS A 95 6.56 -13.57 2.63
N LEU A 96 5.86 -12.54 2.17
CA LEU A 96 4.51 -12.67 1.63
C LEU A 96 4.50 -13.39 0.28
N HIS A 97 5.48 -13.12 -0.59
CA HIS A 97 5.58 -13.74 -1.92
C HIS A 97 5.82 -15.25 -1.81
N ARG A 98 6.75 -15.69 -0.96
CA ARG A 98 6.99 -17.13 -0.71
C ARG A 98 5.76 -17.87 -0.20
N LYS A 99 4.93 -17.18 0.59
CA LYS A 99 3.75 -17.79 1.22
C LYS A 99 2.54 -17.82 0.28
N TYR A 100 2.39 -16.82 -0.57
CA TYR A 100 1.16 -16.61 -1.33
C TYR A 100 1.34 -16.53 -2.84
N ASN A 101 2.57 -16.58 -3.34
CA ASN A 101 2.91 -16.42 -4.77
C ASN A 101 2.27 -15.18 -5.38
N ILE A 102 2.69 -14.00 -4.90
CA ILE A 102 2.13 -12.72 -5.30
C ILE A 102 2.51 -12.38 -6.74
N ASP A 103 1.53 -12.07 -7.58
CA ASP A 103 1.71 -11.74 -8.99
C ASP A 103 1.83 -10.23 -9.22
N LEU A 104 1.14 -9.42 -8.40
CA LEU A 104 1.08 -7.97 -8.57
C LEU A 104 1.20 -7.22 -7.24
N ALA A 105 2.05 -6.21 -7.20
CA ALA A 105 2.12 -5.24 -6.12
C ALA A 105 1.56 -3.89 -6.57
N ILE A 106 0.59 -3.34 -5.84
CA ILE A 106 0.01 -2.02 -6.10
C ILE A 106 0.45 -1.07 -4.99
N GLY A 107 1.01 0.08 -5.36
CA GLY A 107 1.46 1.10 -4.42
C GLY A 107 1.28 2.51 -4.98
N ASP A 108 1.33 3.49 -4.10
CA ASP A 108 1.19 4.91 -4.46
C ASP A 108 2.52 5.67 -4.40
N ARG A 109 3.62 4.96 -4.11
CA ARG A 109 4.98 5.50 -4.06
C ARG A 109 5.95 4.49 -4.66
N GLU A 110 7.03 5.00 -5.24
CA GLU A 110 8.13 4.18 -5.76
C GLU A 110 8.69 3.21 -4.71
N LEU A 111 8.83 3.66 -3.46
CA LEU A 111 9.27 2.84 -2.32
C LEU A 111 8.37 1.62 -2.04
N ASP A 112 7.13 1.66 -2.50
CA ASP A 112 6.20 0.53 -2.35
C ASP A 112 6.37 -0.48 -3.48
N LEU A 113 6.95 -0.08 -4.61
CA LEU A 113 7.11 -0.92 -5.81
C LEU A 113 8.52 -1.51 -5.95
N LEU A 114 9.55 -0.78 -5.55
CA LEU A 114 10.95 -1.23 -5.64
C LEU A 114 11.18 -2.62 -5.05
N PRO A 115 10.70 -2.93 -3.82
CA PRO A 115 10.91 -4.26 -3.23
C PRO A 115 10.23 -5.39 -4.01
N ALA A 116 9.05 -5.11 -4.60
CA ALA A 116 8.33 -6.07 -5.42
C ALA A 116 9.06 -6.31 -6.76
N LYS A 117 9.54 -5.23 -7.38
CA LYS A 117 10.31 -5.31 -8.62
C LYS A 117 11.60 -6.11 -8.47
N GLU A 118 12.30 -5.93 -7.34
CA GLU A 118 13.51 -6.71 -6.99
C GLU A 118 13.24 -8.22 -6.94
N LEU A 119 12.04 -8.62 -6.55
CA LEU A 119 11.59 -10.01 -6.47
C LEU A 119 10.97 -10.54 -7.77
N GLY A 120 10.93 -9.74 -8.83
CA GLY A 120 10.30 -10.12 -10.10
C GLY A 120 8.77 -10.08 -10.09
N ILE A 121 8.15 -9.46 -9.07
CA ILE A 121 6.71 -9.28 -8.97
C ILE A 121 6.31 -8.10 -9.87
N SER A 122 5.27 -8.24 -10.67
CA SER A 122 4.72 -7.15 -11.47
C SER A 122 4.28 -5.98 -10.58
N THR A 123 4.45 -4.75 -11.06
CA THR A 123 4.24 -3.55 -10.26
C THR A 123 3.24 -2.59 -10.89
N CYS A 124 2.38 -2.02 -10.07
CA CYS A 124 1.37 -1.05 -10.51
C CYS A 124 1.42 0.22 -9.63
N MET A 125 1.69 1.35 -10.26
CA MET A 125 1.63 2.65 -9.59
C MET A 125 0.18 3.15 -9.56
N PHE A 126 -0.31 3.46 -8.38
CA PHE A 126 -1.61 4.09 -8.19
C PHE A 126 -1.47 5.60 -7.98
N GLN A 127 -2.19 6.38 -8.79
CA GLN A 127 -2.17 7.86 -8.76
C GLN A 127 -0.77 8.46 -8.89
N GLY A 128 -0.01 7.96 -9.85
CA GLY A 128 1.34 8.45 -10.15
C GLY A 128 1.94 7.77 -11.36
N ILE A 129 3.15 8.18 -11.69
CA ILE A 129 3.99 7.58 -12.73
C ILE A 129 5.38 7.41 -12.11
N CYS A 130 5.99 6.25 -12.32
CA CYS A 130 7.41 6.02 -12.02
C CYS A 130 7.97 4.95 -12.94
N ASP A 131 9.28 5.00 -13.16
CA ASP A 131 9.99 4.14 -14.12
C ASP A 131 10.03 2.67 -13.71
N VAL A 132 9.86 2.39 -12.40
CA VAL A 132 9.86 1.01 -11.89
C VAL A 132 8.51 0.30 -12.01
N ALA A 133 7.45 1.03 -12.38
CA ALA A 133 6.11 0.47 -12.51
C ALA A 133 5.88 -0.12 -13.90
N ASP A 134 5.38 -1.36 -13.95
CA ASP A 134 4.96 -2.01 -15.19
C ASP A 134 3.62 -1.45 -15.68
N TYR A 135 2.76 -1.04 -14.72
CA TYR A 135 1.44 -0.45 -14.96
C TYR A 135 1.26 0.84 -14.16
N SER A 136 0.39 1.72 -14.63
CA SER A 136 -0.04 2.93 -13.89
C SER A 136 -1.54 3.12 -13.99
N LEU A 137 -2.18 3.43 -12.86
CA LEU A 137 -3.62 3.65 -12.75
C LEU A 137 -3.89 5.01 -12.10
N ALA A 138 -4.72 5.83 -12.73
CA ALA A 138 -5.30 7.00 -12.08
C ALA A 138 -6.46 6.60 -11.16
N HIS A 139 -7.26 5.61 -11.58
CA HIS A 139 -8.42 5.10 -10.86
C HIS A 139 -8.49 3.57 -10.94
N TYR A 140 -8.99 2.90 -9.90
CA TYR A 140 -9.15 1.45 -9.90
C TYR A 140 -10.18 0.94 -10.93
N SER A 141 -11.03 1.81 -11.48
CA SER A 141 -11.93 1.45 -12.60
C SER A 141 -11.18 1.07 -13.88
N GLU A 142 -9.92 1.50 -14.01
CA GLU A 142 -9.05 1.22 -15.16
C GLU A 142 -8.33 -0.12 -15.05
N PHE A 143 -8.34 -0.75 -13.86
CA PHE A 143 -7.53 -1.91 -13.53
C PHE A 143 -7.66 -3.05 -14.56
N PHE A 144 -8.88 -3.44 -14.90
CA PHE A 144 -9.12 -4.55 -15.81
C PHE A 144 -8.57 -4.27 -17.21
N LYS A 145 -8.77 -3.06 -17.71
CA LYS A 145 -8.27 -2.64 -19.03
C LYS A 145 -6.73 -2.53 -19.06
N VAL A 146 -6.12 -2.02 -18.01
CA VAL A 146 -4.70 -1.68 -18.00
C VAL A 146 -3.85 -2.88 -17.59
N VAL A 147 -4.31 -3.69 -16.65
CA VAL A 147 -3.54 -4.81 -16.09
C VAL A 147 -3.97 -6.12 -16.73
N VAL A 148 -5.27 -6.47 -16.67
CA VAL A 148 -5.75 -7.79 -17.09
C VAL A 148 -5.76 -7.95 -18.60
N ASP A 149 -6.32 -6.99 -19.36
CA ASP A 149 -6.44 -7.11 -20.83
C ASP A 149 -5.05 -7.08 -21.53
N ARG A 150 -4.03 -6.47 -20.93
CA ARG A 150 -2.67 -6.50 -21.48
C ARG A 150 -1.98 -7.83 -21.33
N GLU A 151 -2.22 -8.58 -20.24
CA GLU A 151 -1.65 -9.91 -20.03
C GLU A 151 -2.24 -10.95 -20.98
N VAL A 152 -3.49 -10.74 -21.45
CA VAL A 152 -4.14 -11.63 -22.43
C VAL A 152 -3.65 -11.36 -23.88
N SER A 153 -2.97 -10.24 -24.13
CA SER A 153 -2.51 -9.79 -25.46
C SER A 153 -1.03 -10.11 -25.74
N LEU A 154 -0.35 -10.80 -24.85
CA LEU A 154 1.03 -11.29 -24.96
C LEU A 154 1.06 -12.80 -25.09
#